data_834f3cde79798e0d10b4bde562b43844
#
_entry.id   834f3cde79798e0d10b4bde562b43844
#
_cell.length_a   1.000
_cell.length_b   1.000
_cell.length_c   1.000
_cell.angle_alpha   90.00
_cell.angle_beta   90.00
_cell.angle_gamma   90.00
#
_symmetry.space_group_name_H-M   'P 1'
#
loop_
_entity.id
_entity.type
_entity.pdbx_description
1 polymer ?
#
loop_
_entity_poly.entity_id
_entity_poly.type
_entity_poly.pdbx_seq_one_letter_code
_entity_poly.pdbx_strand_id
1 'polypeptide(L)'
;VKGRYGFDYIHHPDRLKKPMIRRENCKKTSELIAPENMHKFFREATWDEALNFAAEGFNKIKNNKSSQSLAGFGCAKGSNEEAYLVQKLVRTGFGTNNVDHCTRLCHASSVAALLETIGSGAVSNQVSDGSYADVIIVIGARPHENHPVAATFSKNASERGSKLIIIEPYNSDIALHSSHFLQLRPGTDVLLLNAMMHVIINENLHNKKFIDEHTNGFEEIIETIKNYSPEKVSPICGIEVNVIKEVARLYATSESSIIFW
;
A
#
# COMPACT_ATOMS: atom_id res chain seq x y z
N VAL A 1 -1.49 11.01 15.97
CA VAL A 1 -0.37 10.47 15.20
C VAL A 1 0.31 9.36 16.01
N LYS A 2 0.43 8.14 15.46
CA LYS A 2 0.92 6.95 16.19
C LYS A 2 2.30 7.14 16.81
N GLY A 3 3.21 7.83 16.14
CA GLY A 3 4.55 8.11 16.66
C GLY A 3 4.54 8.98 17.93
N ARG A 4 3.61 9.90 18.05
CA ARG A 4 3.48 10.76 19.22
C ARG A 4 2.76 10.07 20.38
N TYR A 5 1.65 9.37 20.08
CA TYR A 5 0.82 8.72 21.10
C TYR A 5 1.18 7.25 21.32
N GLY A 6 2.17 6.74 20.61
CA GLY A 6 2.62 5.35 20.76
C GLY A 6 3.16 5.00 22.16
N PHE A 7 3.60 6.00 22.90
CA PHE A 7 4.05 5.82 24.29
C PHE A 7 2.95 5.34 25.22
N ASP A 8 1.69 5.68 24.95
CA ASP A 8 0.54 5.30 25.78
C ASP A 8 0.32 3.78 25.81
N TYR A 9 0.63 3.07 24.71
CA TYR A 9 0.44 1.62 24.64
C TYR A 9 1.69 0.80 24.92
N ILE A 10 2.89 1.40 25.01
CA ILE A 10 4.12 0.68 25.37
C ILE A 10 3.99 0.07 26.78
N HIS A 11 3.37 0.81 27.68
CA HIS A 11 3.15 0.40 29.08
C HIS A 11 1.68 0.10 29.39
N HIS A 12 0.87 -0.18 28.36
CA HIS A 12 -0.55 -0.51 28.58
C HIS A 12 -0.68 -1.71 29.53
N PRO A 13 -1.64 -1.70 30.47
CA PRO A 13 -1.84 -2.80 31.43
C PRO A 13 -2.01 -4.17 30.79
N ASP A 14 -2.70 -4.23 29.64
CA ASP A 14 -2.98 -5.47 28.92
C ASP A 14 -1.79 -5.96 28.05
N ARG A 15 -0.69 -5.20 28.01
CA ARG A 15 0.47 -5.62 27.25
C ARG A 15 1.15 -6.82 27.91
N LEU A 16 1.33 -7.89 27.14
CA LEU A 16 2.06 -9.06 27.59
C LEU A 16 3.55 -8.72 27.85
N LYS A 17 4.05 -9.07 29.01
CA LYS A 17 5.44 -8.83 29.47
C LYS A 17 6.29 -10.09 29.44
N LYS A 18 5.65 -11.24 29.30
CA LYS A 18 6.29 -12.56 29.24
C LYS A 18 5.65 -13.39 28.15
N PRO A 19 6.35 -14.39 27.61
CA PRO A 19 5.74 -15.37 26.74
C PRO A 19 4.55 -16.06 27.41
N MET A 20 3.55 -16.40 26.61
CA MET A 20 2.35 -17.07 27.07
C MET A 20 2.14 -18.37 26.29
N ILE A 21 1.99 -19.48 27.01
CA ILE A 21 1.69 -20.79 26.42
C ILE A 21 0.25 -21.17 26.77
N ARG A 22 -0.48 -21.67 25.78
CA ARG A 22 -1.85 -22.18 25.98
C ARG A 22 -1.82 -23.37 26.95
N ARG A 23 -2.74 -23.38 27.92
CA ARG A 23 -2.90 -24.51 28.84
C ARG A 23 -3.36 -25.74 28.09
N GLU A 24 -2.84 -26.92 28.46
CA GLU A 24 -3.15 -28.19 27.78
C GLU A 24 -4.64 -28.51 27.74
N ASN A 25 -5.38 -28.17 28.80
CA ASN A 25 -6.81 -28.42 28.90
C ASN A 25 -7.68 -27.39 28.16
N CYS A 26 -7.08 -26.40 27.50
CA CYS A 26 -7.80 -25.34 26.80
C CYS A 26 -7.75 -25.54 25.29
N LYS A 27 -8.88 -25.89 24.68
CA LYS A 27 -9.00 -25.95 23.23
C LYS A 27 -8.93 -24.57 22.61
N LYS A 28 -8.53 -24.51 21.33
CA LYS A 28 -8.64 -23.26 20.54
C LYS A 28 -10.12 -22.92 20.36
N THR A 29 -10.43 -21.65 20.52
CA THR A 29 -11.79 -21.10 20.31
C THR A 29 -11.72 -19.94 19.32
N SER A 30 -12.80 -19.71 18.59
CA SER A 30 -13.03 -18.51 17.78
C SER A 30 -13.64 -17.36 18.58
N GLU A 31 -14.05 -17.62 19.83
CA GLU A 31 -14.59 -16.60 20.72
C GLU A 31 -13.49 -15.64 21.17
N LEU A 32 -13.82 -14.36 21.30
CA LEU A 32 -12.94 -13.36 21.84
C LEU A 32 -12.69 -13.62 23.34
N ILE A 33 -11.45 -13.72 23.72
CA ILE A 33 -11.03 -13.87 25.12
C ILE A 33 -10.69 -12.46 25.63
N ALA A 34 -11.47 -11.96 26.56
CA ALA A 34 -11.20 -10.68 27.21
C ALA A 34 -9.86 -10.74 27.99
N PRO A 35 -9.08 -9.62 28.04
CA PRO A 35 -7.77 -9.58 28.66
C PRO A 35 -7.72 -10.14 30.09
N GLU A 36 -8.73 -9.84 30.89
CA GLU A 36 -8.86 -10.32 32.27
C GLU A 36 -9.05 -11.85 32.38
N ASN A 37 -9.50 -12.50 31.31
CA ASN A 37 -9.70 -13.95 31.23
C ASN A 37 -8.51 -14.70 30.60
N MET A 38 -7.48 -14.00 30.12
CA MET A 38 -6.31 -14.62 29.48
C MET A 38 -5.66 -15.71 30.32
N HIS A 39 -5.53 -15.48 31.64
CA HIS A 39 -4.94 -16.44 32.59
C HIS A 39 -5.68 -17.78 32.67
N LYS A 40 -6.95 -17.85 32.29
CA LYS A 40 -7.74 -19.10 32.23
C LYS A 40 -7.31 -19.99 31.06
N PHE A 41 -6.88 -19.39 29.96
CA PHE A 41 -6.53 -20.07 28.72
C PHE A 41 -5.03 -20.22 28.51
N PHE A 42 -4.25 -19.27 29.05
CA PHE A 42 -2.80 -19.22 28.88
C PHE A 42 -2.12 -19.13 30.24
N ARG A 43 -0.89 -19.60 30.28
CA ARG A 43 0.02 -19.42 31.42
C ARG A 43 1.28 -18.71 30.97
N GLU A 44 1.92 -18.01 31.91
CA GLU A 44 3.26 -17.45 31.68
C GLU A 44 4.28 -18.57 31.47
N ALA A 45 5.28 -18.31 30.68
CA ALA A 45 6.40 -19.19 30.42
C ALA A 45 7.71 -18.39 30.38
N THR A 46 8.85 -19.07 30.53
CA THR A 46 10.13 -18.48 30.17
C THR A 46 10.30 -18.43 28.64
N TRP A 47 11.23 -17.62 28.15
CA TRP A 47 11.57 -17.60 26.74
C TRP A 47 12.05 -18.96 26.23
N ASP A 48 12.92 -19.62 27.00
CA ASP A 48 13.44 -20.95 26.62
C ASP A 48 12.32 -21.98 26.51
N GLU A 49 11.40 -21.99 27.47
CA GLU A 49 10.23 -22.87 27.42
C GLU A 49 9.35 -22.60 26.21
N ALA A 50 9.04 -21.32 25.94
CA ALA A 50 8.18 -20.95 24.83
C ALA A 50 8.82 -21.24 23.46
N LEU A 51 10.11 -20.97 23.31
CA LEU A 51 10.85 -21.25 22.07
C LEU A 51 10.98 -22.76 21.82
N ASN A 52 11.29 -23.55 22.86
CA ASN A 52 11.33 -25.00 22.73
C ASN A 52 9.96 -25.57 22.36
N PHE A 53 8.92 -25.14 23.03
CA PHE A 53 7.55 -25.56 22.70
C PHE A 53 7.16 -25.25 21.24
N ALA A 54 7.51 -24.06 20.75
CA ALA A 54 7.26 -23.69 19.35
C ALA A 54 8.10 -24.54 18.39
N ALA A 55 9.39 -24.73 18.67
CA ALA A 55 10.30 -25.51 17.83
C ALA A 55 9.88 -26.98 17.75
N GLU A 56 9.49 -27.58 18.86
CA GLU A 56 8.94 -28.94 18.89
C GLU A 56 7.66 -29.08 18.06
N GLY A 57 6.76 -28.07 18.16
CA GLY A 57 5.55 -28.02 17.40
C GLY A 57 5.80 -27.99 15.89
N PHE A 58 6.72 -27.13 15.43
CA PHE A 58 7.11 -27.04 14.02
C PHE A 58 7.81 -28.34 13.53
N ASN A 59 8.73 -28.90 14.32
CA ASN A 59 9.39 -30.13 14.00
C ASN A 59 8.41 -31.30 13.90
N LYS A 60 7.42 -31.38 14.78
CA LYS A 60 6.37 -32.40 14.73
C LYS A 60 5.57 -32.31 13.43
N ILE A 61 5.20 -31.10 12.99
CA ILE A 61 4.49 -30.90 11.74
C ILE A 61 5.37 -31.30 10.55
N LYS A 62 6.63 -30.83 10.54
CA LYS A 62 7.60 -31.13 9.49
C LYS A 62 7.82 -32.63 9.31
N ASN A 63 7.99 -33.35 10.42
CA ASN A 63 8.28 -34.78 10.41
C ASN A 63 7.05 -35.64 10.08
N ASN A 64 5.88 -35.26 10.60
CA ASN A 64 4.65 -36.05 10.41
C ASN A 64 3.91 -35.78 9.10
N LYS A 65 4.15 -34.61 8.49
CA LYS A 65 3.51 -34.19 7.23
C LYS A 65 4.56 -33.90 6.17
N SER A 66 5.04 -32.65 6.13
CA SER A 66 6.16 -32.23 5.26
C SER A 66 6.54 -30.78 5.59
N SER A 67 7.71 -30.35 5.10
CA SER A 67 8.13 -28.94 5.11
C SER A 67 7.11 -28.03 4.41
N GLN A 68 6.40 -28.54 3.40
CA GLN A 68 5.38 -27.79 2.66
C GLN A 68 4.11 -27.47 3.49
N SER A 69 3.95 -28.11 4.64
CA SER A 69 2.87 -27.80 5.59
C SER A 69 3.17 -26.59 6.50
N LEU A 70 4.35 -26.01 6.34
CA LEU A 70 4.81 -24.83 7.09
C LEU A 70 4.94 -23.63 6.15
N ALA A 71 4.63 -22.45 6.66
CA ALA A 71 4.80 -21.18 5.98
C ALA A 71 5.18 -20.08 6.96
N GLY A 72 5.78 -19.00 6.46
CA GLY A 72 6.08 -17.80 7.24
C GLY A 72 5.67 -16.53 6.52
N PHE A 73 5.18 -15.56 7.28
CA PHE A 73 4.76 -14.27 6.76
C PHE A 73 5.50 -13.16 7.51
N GLY A 74 6.24 -12.32 6.78
CA GLY A 74 6.91 -11.16 7.30
C GLY A 74 6.02 -9.92 7.31
N CYS A 75 6.53 -8.84 7.89
CA CYS A 75 5.82 -7.57 7.98
C CYS A 75 6.76 -6.38 7.70
N ALA A 76 6.26 -5.37 6.97
CA ALA A 76 7.01 -4.14 6.68
C ALA A 76 7.27 -3.27 7.93
N LYS A 77 6.66 -3.57 9.06
CA LYS A 77 6.91 -2.86 10.33
C LYS A 77 8.09 -3.42 11.11
N GLY A 78 8.67 -4.52 10.65
CA GLY A 78 9.91 -5.07 11.19
C GLY A 78 11.15 -4.36 10.61
N SER A 79 12.30 -4.58 11.23
CA SER A 79 13.59 -4.17 10.70
C SER A 79 14.03 -5.08 9.54
N ASN A 80 15.07 -4.68 8.81
CA ASN A 80 15.67 -5.51 7.76
C ASN A 80 16.21 -6.82 8.34
N GLU A 81 16.75 -6.80 9.58
CA GLU A 81 17.25 -7.96 10.29
C GLU A 81 16.12 -8.95 10.62
N GLU A 82 14.97 -8.44 11.07
CA GLU A 82 13.78 -9.28 11.31
C GLU A 82 13.28 -9.91 10.02
N ALA A 83 13.20 -9.17 8.93
CA ALA A 83 12.81 -9.70 7.63
C ALA A 83 13.77 -10.80 7.15
N TYR A 84 15.09 -10.58 7.31
CA TYR A 84 16.10 -11.58 7.01
C TYR A 84 15.95 -12.84 7.88
N LEU A 85 15.76 -12.67 9.19
CA LEU A 85 15.62 -13.79 10.13
C LEU A 85 14.35 -14.61 9.87
N VAL A 86 13.23 -13.97 9.56
CA VAL A 86 11.99 -14.67 9.17
C VAL A 86 12.22 -15.50 7.91
N GLN A 87 12.84 -14.92 6.89
CA GLN A 87 13.14 -15.64 5.67
C GLN A 87 14.11 -16.79 5.90
N LYS A 88 15.15 -16.58 6.71
CA LYS A 88 16.12 -17.63 7.10
C LYS A 88 15.44 -18.77 7.86
N LEU A 89 14.59 -18.45 8.84
CA LEU A 89 13.83 -19.47 9.60
C LEU A 89 13.00 -20.35 8.66
N VAL A 90 12.27 -19.75 7.72
CA VAL A 90 11.40 -20.50 6.80
C VAL A 90 12.23 -21.36 5.83
N ARG A 91 13.26 -20.79 5.22
CA ARG A 91 14.05 -21.48 4.20
C ARG A 91 14.97 -22.53 4.79
N THR A 92 15.68 -22.23 5.85
CA THR A 92 16.65 -23.16 6.45
C THR A 92 16.08 -23.97 7.61
N GLY A 93 15.29 -23.38 8.50
CA GLY A 93 14.65 -24.06 9.62
C GLY A 93 13.52 -24.98 9.18
N PHE A 94 12.52 -24.43 8.50
CA PHE A 94 11.39 -25.22 8.01
C PHE A 94 11.74 -26.04 6.76
N GLY A 95 12.68 -25.55 5.94
CA GLY A 95 13.07 -26.24 4.70
C GLY A 95 12.05 -26.08 3.57
N THR A 96 11.44 -24.90 3.45
CA THR A 96 10.45 -24.57 2.42
C THR A 96 10.63 -23.14 1.91
N ASN A 97 10.15 -22.87 0.70
CA ASN A 97 10.04 -21.53 0.14
C ASN A 97 8.66 -20.88 0.36
N ASN A 98 7.83 -21.45 1.20
CA ASN A 98 6.53 -20.87 1.56
C ASN A 98 6.72 -19.66 2.50
N VAL A 99 7.34 -18.62 1.98
CA VAL A 99 7.58 -17.35 2.68
C VAL A 99 7.05 -16.21 1.84
N ASP A 100 6.31 -15.32 2.48
CA ASP A 100 5.81 -14.12 1.84
C ASP A 100 5.82 -12.95 2.84
N HIS A 101 5.40 -11.79 2.37
CA HIS A 101 5.48 -10.54 3.10
C HIS A 101 4.23 -9.70 2.83
N CYS A 102 3.90 -8.76 3.72
CA CYS A 102 2.75 -7.87 3.54
C CYS A 102 2.82 -7.09 2.20
N THR A 103 4.00 -6.89 1.65
CA THR A 103 4.23 -6.26 0.34
C THR A 103 3.51 -7.00 -0.80
N ARG A 104 3.21 -8.31 -0.64
CA ARG A 104 2.42 -9.05 -1.63
C ARG A 104 1.08 -8.39 -1.93
N LEU A 105 0.38 -7.92 -0.93
CA LEU A 105 -0.92 -7.25 -1.08
C LEU A 105 -0.78 -5.72 -1.15
N CYS A 106 0.35 -5.16 -0.72
CA CYS A 106 0.58 -3.72 -0.63
C CYS A 106 1.16 -3.14 -1.93
N HIS A 107 2.32 -3.64 -2.38
CA HIS A 107 3.09 -3.05 -3.48
C HIS A 107 3.47 -4.04 -4.59
N ALA A 108 3.12 -5.31 -4.52
CA ALA A 108 3.62 -6.30 -5.48
C ALA A 108 3.29 -5.90 -6.94
N SER A 109 2.10 -5.39 -7.19
CA SER A 109 1.70 -4.89 -8.51
C SER A 109 2.49 -3.64 -8.93
N SER A 110 2.70 -2.69 -8.01
CA SER A 110 3.51 -1.50 -8.27
C SER A 110 4.97 -1.85 -8.53
N VAL A 111 5.54 -2.76 -7.74
CA VAL A 111 6.93 -3.24 -7.93
C VAL A 111 7.08 -3.92 -9.29
N ALA A 112 6.14 -4.78 -9.69
CA ALA A 112 6.16 -5.43 -10.99
C ALA A 112 6.09 -4.38 -12.12
N ALA A 113 5.14 -3.45 -12.05
CA ALA A 113 5.00 -2.39 -13.05
C ALA A 113 6.26 -1.52 -13.16
N LEU A 114 6.83 -1.10 -12.04
CA LEU A 114 8.05 -0.30 -12.03
C LEU A 114 9.25 -1.06 -12.59
N LEU A 115 9.42 -2.34 -12.26
CA LEU A 115 10.50 -3.17 -12.81
C LEU A 115 10.37 -3.35 -14.32
N GLU A 116 9.17 -3.53 -14.83
CA GLU A 116 8.89 -3.70 -16.26
C GLU A 116 9.03 -2.40 -17.04
N THR A 117 8.67 -1.25 -16.44
CA THR A 117 8.63 0.03 -17.16
C THR A 117 9.88 0.87 -17.00
N ILE A 118 10.47 0.92 -15.82
CA ILE A 118 11.64 1.77 -15.51
C ILE A 118 12.86 0.99 -14.99
N GLY A 119 12.77 -0.34 -14.89
CA GLY A 119 13.86 -1.21 -14.46
C GLY A 119 14.22 -1.14 -12.97
N SER A 120 13.41 -0.46 -12.14
CA SER A 120 13.62 -0.35 -10.69
C SER A 120 12.31 -0.57 -9.95
N GLY A 121 12.33 -1.38 -8.91
CA GLY A 121 11.16 -1.64 -8.06
C GLY A 121 10.87 -0.56 -7.01
N ALA A 122 11.58 0.56 -7.04
CA ALA A 122 11.41 1.65 -6.09
C ALA A 122 11.29 3.00 -6.80
N VAL A 123 10.50 3.89 -6.21
CA VAL A 123 10.37 5.28 -6.65
C VAL A 123 11.62 6.09 -6.28
N SER A 124 11.93 7.14 -7.04
CA SER A 124 13.07 8.02 -6.81
C SER A 124 12.73 9.30 -6.05
N ASN A 125 11.45 9.68 -5.97
CA ASN A 125 11.01 10.91 -5.32
C ASN A 125 10.83 10.73 -3.81
N GLN A 126 11.04 11.80 -3.07
CA GLN A 126 10.72 11.89 -1.66
C GLN A 126 9.27 12.36 -1.46
N VAL A 127 8.66 11.98 -0.33
CA VAL A 127 7.29 12.44 0.01
C VAL A 127 7.22 13.97 0.14
N SER A 128 8.31 14.60 0.60
CA SER A 128 8.44 16.06 0.72
C SER A 128 8.34 16.80 -0.62
N ASP A 129 8.63 16.13 -1.75
CA ASP A 129 8.58 16.73 -3.09
C ASP A 129 7.16 17.20 -3.45
N GLY A 130 6.13 16.58 -2.85
CA GLY A 130 4.76 17.09 -2.93
C GLY A 130 4.58 18.53 -2.47
N SER A 131 5.52 19.08 -1.68
CA SER A 131 5.50 20.50 -1.29
C SER A 131 5.81 21.47 -2.43
N TYR A 132 6.43 20.99 -3.50
CA TYR A 132 6.91 21.80 -4.63
C TYR A 132 6.10 21.56 -5.92
N ALA A 133 5.15 20.65 -5.88
CA ALA A 133 4.32 20.34 -7.04
C ALA A 133 3.15 21.33 -7.18
N ASP A 134 2.86 21.76 -8.40
CA ASP A 134 1.69 22.57 -8.72
C ASP A 134 0.42 21.73 -8.73
N VAL A 135 0.55 20.47 -9.16
CA VAL A 135 -0.54 19.49 -9.18
C VAL A 135 -0.12 18.23 -8.43
N ILE A 136 -0.92 17.83 -7.47
CA ILE A 136 -0.72 16.63 -6.65
C ILE A 136 -1.93 15.71 -6.86
N ILE A 137 -1.71 14.52 -7.36
CA ILE A 137 -2.74 13.48 -7.43
C ILE A 137 -2.46 12.47 -6.31
N VAL A 138 -3.48 12.16 -5.51
CA VAL A 138 -3.49 11.05 -4.56
C VAL A 138 -4.54 10.05 -5.02
N ILE A 139 -4.12 8.86 -5.41
CA ILE A 139 -5.01 7.84 -5.97
C ILE A 139 -4.95 6.54 -5.18
N GLY A 140 -6.12 6.00 -4.79
CA GLY A 140 -6.24 4.75 -4.06
C GLY A 140 -5.56 4.76 -2.70
N ALA A 141 -5.35 5.94 -2.10
CA ALA A 141 -4.61 6.10 -0.85
C ALA A 141 -5.31 7.09 0.09
N ARG A 142 -5.21 6.83 1.39
CA ARG A 142 -5.73 7.68 2.46
C ARG A 142 -4.61 8.12 3.40
N PRO A 143 -3.70 9.00 2.93
CA PRO A 143 -2.50 9.34 3.68
C PRO A 143 -2.79 10.04 5.02
N HIS A 144 -3.91 10.74 5.17
CA HIS A 144 -4.32 11.34 6.44
C HIS A 144 -4.58 10.30 7.54
N GLU A 145 -4.99 9.08 7.18
CA GLU A 145 -5.19 7.96 8.10
C GLU A 145 -3.90 7.13 8.26
N ASN A 146 -3.28 6.74 7.14
CA ASN A 146 -2.20 5.76 7.12
C ASN A 146 -0.80 6.40 7.24
N HIS A 147 -0.63 7.62 6.72
CA HIS A 147 0.62 8.37 6.68
C HIS A 147 0.40 9.85 7.08
N PRO A 148 -0.14 10.13 8.27
CA PRO A 148 -0.66 11.45 8.62
C PRO A 148 0.40 12.57 8.58
N VAL A 149 1.66 12.26 8.84
CA VAL A 149 2.75 13.24 8.69
C VAL A 149 3.02 13.52 7.20
N ALA A 150 3.04 12.49 6.36
CA ALA A 150 3.18 12.64 4.91
C ALA A 150 2.03 13.46 4.29
N ALA A 151 0.81 13.27 4.76
CA ALA A 151 -0.35 14.03 4.30
C ALA A 151 -0.22 15.54 4.54
N THR A 152 0.58 15.97 5.51
CA THR A 152 0.79 17.40 5.76
C THR A 152 1.48 18.11 4.60
N PHE A 153 2.35 17.45 3.86
CA PHE A 153 3.01 18.05 2.69
C PHE A 153 1.99 18.42 1.62
N SER A 154 1.12 17.48 1.24
CA SER A 154 0.06 17.71 0.24
C SER A 154 -0.97 18.73 0.71
N LYS A 155 -1.41 18.68 1.98
CA LYS A 155 -2.35 19.64 2.55
C LYS A 155 -1.79 21.06 2.56
N ASN A 156 -0.56 21.24 3.07
CA ASN A 156 0.08 22.54 3.11
C ASN A 156 0.39 23.08 1.70
N ALA A 157 0.67 22.22 0.73
CA ALA A 157 0.82 22.63 -0.65
C ALA A 157 -0.51 23.13 -1.23
N SER A 158 -1.61 22.43 -0.96
CA SER A 158 -2.96 22.87 -1.37
C SER A 158 -3.33 24.24 -0.78
N GLU A 159 -3.02 24.49 0.49
CA GLU A 159 -3.24 25.80 1.14
C GLU A 159 -2.40 26.91 0.49
N ARG A 160 -1.26 26.58 -0.10
CA ARG A 160 -0.41 27.53 -0.85
C ARG A 160 -0.82 27.71 -2.31
N GLY A 161 -1.85 27.01 -2.79
CA GLY A 161 -2.41 27.16 -4.13
C GLY A 161 -2.19 26.00 -5.08
N SER A 162 -1.43 24.96 -4.69
CA SER A 162 -1.31 23.72 -5.47
C SER A 162 -2.66 23.04 -5.65
N LYS A 163 -2.90 22.42 -6.79
CA LYS A 163 -4.13 21.67 -7.05
C LYS A 163 -3.99 20.26 -6.49
N LEU A 164 -4.66 19.99 -5.38
CA LEU A 164 -4.74 18.65 -4.80
C LEU A 164 -5.94 17.93 -5.39
N ILE A 165 -5.70 16.82 -6.07
CA ILE A 165 -6.69 15.97 -6.72
C ILE A 165 -6.72 14.64 -5.98
N ILE A 166 -7.87 14.28 -5.44
CA ILE A 166 -8.07 13.02 -4.73
C ILE A 166 -8.93 12.09 -5.60
N ILE A 167 -8.41 10.89 -5.87
CA ILE A 167 -9.08 9.84 -6.64
C ILE A 167 -9.25 8.63 -5.72
N GLU A 168 -10.43 8.45 -5.16
CA GLU A 168 -10.66 7.46 -4.10
C GLU A 168 -12.15 7.04 -4.09
N PRO A 169 -12.47 5.74 -4.01
CA PRO A 169 -13.85 5.28 -3.88
C PRO A 169 -14.53 5.76 -2.59
N TYR A 170 -13.75 5.88 -1.53
CA TYR A 170 -14.23 6.29 -0.21
C TYR A 170 -14.06 7.80 0.00
N ASN A 171 -15.17 8.48 0.32
CA ASN A 171 -15.12 9.91 0.66
C ASN A 171 -14.51 10.10 2.05
N SER A 172 -13.25 10.45 2.08
CA SER A 172 -12.43 10.63 3.28
C SER A 172 -12.09 12.10 3.53
N ASP A 173 -11.71 12.41 4.77
CA ASP A 173 -11.48 13.80 5.22
C ASP A 173 -10.43 14.56 4.39
N ILE A 174 -9.51 13.87 3.73
CA ILE A 174 -8.52 14.55 2.88
C ILE A 174 -9.18 15.22 1.67
N ALA A 175 -10.35 14.75 1.25
CA ALA A 175 -11.12 15.36 0.17
C ALA A 175 -11.54 16.82 0.49
N LEU A 176 -11.67 17.18 1.77
CA LEU A 176 -11.96 18.55 2.21
C LEU A 176 -10.86 19.55 1.84
N HIS A 177 -9.65 19.09 1.60
CA HIS A 177 -8.49 19.89 1.19
C HIS A 177 -8.23 19.83 -0.32
N SER A 178 -9.02 19.05 -1.06
CA SER A 178 -8.82 18.87 -2.50
C SER A 178 -9.49 19.95 -3.34
N SER A 179 -8.87 20.28 -4.46
CA SER A 179 -9.51 21.07 -5.51
C SER A 179 -10.49 20.23 -6.34
N HIS A 180 -10.21 18.92 -6.47
CA HIS A 180 -11.03 17.95 -7.18
C HIS A 180 -11.08 16.64 -6.39
N PHE A 181 -12.28 16.14 -6.18
CA PHE A 181 -12.51 14.82 -5.62
C PHE A 181 -13.23 13.94 -6.65
N LEU A 182 -12.53 12.93 -7.13
CA LEU A 182 -13.04 11.97 -8.10
C LEU A 182 -13.40 10.67 -7.35
N GLN A 183 -14.66 10.55 -6.96
CA GLN A 183 -15.17 9.35 -6.30
C GLN A 183 -15.50 8.27 -7.34
N LEU A 184 -14.45 7.56 -7.80
CA LEU A 184 -14.60 6.51 -8.79
C LEU A 184 -15.24 5.25 -8.20
N ARG A 185 -15.88 4.45 -9.06
CA ARG A 185 -16.32 3.11 -8.70
C ARG A 185 -15.12 2.19 -8.49
N PRO A 186 -15.10 1.33 -7.44
CA PRO A 186 -14.01 0.38 -7.22
C PRO A 186 -13.69 -0.46 -8.46
N GLY A 187 -12.39 -0.65 -8.76
CA GLY A 187 -11.92 -1.44 -9.88
C GLY A 187 -11.97 -0.74 -11.25
N THR A 188 -12.17 0.57 -11.28
CA THR A 188 -12.20 1.36 -12.51
C THR A 188 -11.04 2.34 -12.67
N ASP A 189 -10.03 2.23 -11.83
CA ASP A 189 -8.83 3.10 -11.82
C ASP A 189 -8.12 3.09 -13.17
N VAL A 190 -7.88 1.91 -13.73
CA VAL A 190 -7.21 1.74 -15.03
C VAL A 190 -7.99 2.45 -16.15
N LEU A 191 -9.33 2.35 -16.13
CA LEU A 191 -10.17 3.02 -17.12
C LEU A 191 -10.04 4.54 -17.02
N LEU A 192 -10.08 5.08 -15.79
CA LEU A 192 -9.95 6.52 -15.55
C LEU A 192 -8.56 7.02 -15.99
N LEU A 193 -7.50 6.34 -15.61
CA LEU A 193 -6.14 6.72 -16.00
C LEU A 193 -5.93 6.65 -17.52
N ASN A 194 -6.46 5.61 -18.17
CA ASN A 194 -6.43 5.51 -19.63
C ASN A 194 -7.24 6.63 -20.31
N ALA A 195 -8.38 7.04 -19.73
CA ALA A 195 -9.15 8.17 -20.25
C ALA A 195 -8.40 9.50 -20.09
N MET A 196 -7.68 9.69 -18.97
CA MET A 196 -6.80 10.86 -18.81
C MET A 196 -5.68 10.87 -19.84
N MET A 197 -5.00 9.73 -20.06
CA MET A 197 -3.98 9.60 -21.11
C MET A 197 -4.55 9.85 -22.50
N HIS A 198 -5.77 9.36 -22.79
CA HIS A 198 -6.45 9.63 -24.05
C HIS A 198 -6.63 11.15 -24.29
N VAL A 199 -7.05 11.90 -23.28
CA VAL A 199 -7.18 13.38 -23.38
C VAL A 199 -5.81 14.01 -23.65
N ILE A 200 -4.80 13.65 -22.86
CA ILE A 200 -3.45 14.21 -22.97
C ILE A 200 -2.86 14.01 -24.36
N ILE A 201 -3.01 12.81 -24.92
CA ILE A 201 -2.46 12.49 -26.25
C ILE A 201 -3.28 13.14 -27.35
N ASN A 202 -4.61 13.06 -27.32
CA ASN A 202 -5.46 13.63 -28.37
C ASN A 202 -5.41 15.17 -28.43
N GLU A 203 -5.15 15.81 -27.31
CA GLU A 203 -5.00 17.28 -27.24
C GLU A 203 -3.52 17.72 -27.41
N ASN A 204 -2.60 16.79 -27.68
CA ASN A 204 -1.16 17.05 -27.87
C ASN A 204 -0.52 17.75 -26.66
N LEU A 205 -0.93 17.41 -25.43
CA LEU A 205 -0.43 17.99 -24.20
C LEU A 205 0.79 17.23 -23.65
N HIS A 206 1.20 16.14 -24.27
CA HIS A 206 2.37 15.33 -23.88
C HIS A 206 3.68 16.00 -24.30
N ASN A 207 4.75 15.80 -23.54
CA ASN A 207 6.07 16.29 -23.85
C ASN A 207 6.73 15.40 -24.92
N LYS A 208 6.53 15.76 -26.20
CA LYS A 208 7.04 14.97 -27.34
C LYS A 208 8.55 14.78 -27.26
N LYS A 209 9.31 15.82 -26.92
CA LYS A 209 10.78 15.73 -26.84
C LYS A 209 11.22 14.69 -25.82
N PHE A 210 10.60 14.72 -24.62
CA PHE A 210 10.91 13.74 -23.57
C PHE A 210 10.56 12.31 -24.02
N ILE A 211 9.42 12.12 -24.68
CA ILE A 211 8.99 10.82 -25.18
C ILE A 211 9.98 10.29 -26.20
N ASP A 212 10.35 11.10 -27.21
CA ASP A 212 11.25 10.69 -28.28
C ASP A 212 12.67 10.37 -27.76
N GLU A 213 13.16 11.07 -26.73
CA GLU A 213 14.52 10.93 -26.20
C GLU A 213 14.63 9.87 -25.08
N HIS A 214 13.57 9.60 -24.32
CA HIS A 214 13.65 8.87 -23.05
C HIS A 214 12.69 7.69 -22.90
N THR A 215 11.83 7.43 -23.89
CA THR A 215 10.85 6.35 -23.76
C THR A 215 10.84 5.42 -24.99
N ASN A 216 10.25 4.24 -24.82
CA ASN A 216 9.98 3.28 -25.89
C ASN A 216 8.50 2.84 -25.81
N GLY A 217 7.92 2.42 -26.93
CA GLY A 217 6.57 1.84 -26.97
C GLY A 217 5.45 2.86 -26.93
N PHE A 218 5.68 4.13 -27.25
CA PHE A 218 4.65 5.17 -27.22
C PHE A 218 3.51 4.91 -28.21
N GLU A 219 3.82 4.40 -29.41
CA GLU A 219 2.84 4.04 -30.42
C GLU A 219 1.88 2.95 -29.96
N GLU A 220 2.38 1.97 -29.18
CA GLU A 220 1.59 0.89 -28.60
C GLU A 220 0.60 1.43 -27.55
N ILE A 221 1.02 2.43 -26.79
CA ILE A 221 0.13 3.13 -25.85
C ILE A 221 -0.96 3.86 -26.60
N ILE A 222 -0.65 4.59 -27.67
CA ILE A 222 -1.65 5.29 -28.50
C ILE A 222 -2.72 4.31 -28.98
N GLU A 223 -2.32 3.15 -29.52
CA GLU A 223 -3.27 2.12 -29.97
C GLU A 223 -4.15 1.61 -28.82
N THR A 224 -3.56 1.36 -27.68
CA THR A 224 -4.27 0.86 -26.49
C THR A 224 -5.33 1.85 -26.02
N ILE A 225 -5.00 3.14 -25.90
CA ILE A 225 -5.88 4.16 -25.31
C ILE A 225 -6.96 4.68 -26.25
N LYS A 226 -6.91 4.42 -27.55
CA LYS A 226 -7.92 4.87 -28.53
C LYS A 226 -9.37 4.57 -28.10
N ASN A 227 -9.58 3.49 -27.39
CA ASN A 227 -10.89 3.04 -26.96
C ASN A 227 -11.36 3.61 -25.62
N TYR A 228 -10.53 4.41 -24.95
CA TYR A 228 -10.78 4.93 -23.60
C TYR A 228 -11.15 6.41 -23.60
N SER A 229 -11.98 6.86 -24.56
CA SER A 229 -12.42 8.25 -24.50
C SER A 229 -13.21 8.54 -23.21
N PRO A 230 -13.14 9.77 -22.67
CA PRO A 230 -13.87 10.15 -21.47
C PRO A 230 -15.36 9.83 -21.54
N GLU A 231 -15.98 9.97 -22.72
CA GLU A 231 -17.39 9.68 -22.96
C GLU A 231 -17.75 8.20 -22.77
N LYS A 232 -16.84 7.30 -23.16
CA LYS A 232 -17.02 5.85 -22.97
C LYS A 232 -16.73 5.42 -21.54
N VAL A 233 -15.77 6.06 -20.89
CA VAL A 233 -15.29 5.67 -19.54
C VAL A 233 -16.18 6.24 -18.43
N SER A 234 -16.67 7.47 -18.58
CA SER A 234 -17.50 8.17 -17.61
C SER A 234 -18.65 7.32 -17.03
N PRO A 235 -19.51 6.68 -17.84
CA PRO A 235 -20.63 5.89 -17.31
C PRO A 235 -20.14 4.64 -16.52
N ILE A 236 -18.93 4.18 -16.77
CA ILE A 236 -18.35 3.00 -16.10
C ILE A 236 -17.70 3.41 -14.77
N CYS A 237 -16.83 4.41 -14.78
CA CYS A 237 -16.11 4.85 -13.58
C CYS A 237 -16.95 5.76 -12.67
N GLY A 238 -18.00 6.38 -13.18
CA GLY A 238 -18.88 7.27 -12.42
C GLY A 238 -18.38 8.71 -12.29
N ILE A 239 -17.35 9.09 -13.04
CA ILE A 239 -16.80 10.46 -13.04
C ILE A 239 -17.29 11.19 -14.29
N GLU A 240 -17.74 12.41 -14.12
CA GLU A 240 -18.22 13.27 -15.21
C GLU A 240 -17.16 13.50 -16.29
N VAL A 241 -17.55 13.48 -17.56
CA VAL A 241 -16.65 13.65 -18.71
C VAL A 241 -15.81 14.92 -18.60
N ASN A 242 -16.42 16.04 -18.23
CA ASN A 242 -15.72 17.32 -18.11
C ASN A 242 -14.69 17.31 -17.00
N VAL A 243 -14.97 16.63 -15.88
CA VAL A 243 -14.02 16.49 -14.76
C VAL A 243 -12.80 15.66 -15.18
N ILE A 244 -13.02 14.55 -15.91
CA ILE A 244 -11.91 13.74 -16.46
C ILE A 244 -11.01 14.60 -17.35
N LYS A 245 -11.61 15.37 -18.28
CA LYS A 245 -10.87 16.25 -19.18
C LYS A 245 -10.12 17.36 -18.44
N GLU A 246 -10.77 17.99 -17.48
CA GLU A 246 -10.18 19.06 -16.67
C GLU A 246 -8.97 18.56 -15.89
N VAL A 247 -9.11 17.46 -15.15
CA VAL A 247 -8.02 16.88 -14.34
C VAL A 247 -6.85 16.42 -15.22
N ALA A 248 -7.14 15.82 -16.39
CA ALA A 248 -6.10 15.42 -17.33
C ALA A 248 -5.31 16.64 -17.84
N ARG A 249 -5.99 17.72 -18.20
CA ARG A 249 -5.34 18.97 -18.65
C ARG A 249 -4.53 19.61 -17.52
N LEU A 250 -5.11 19.74 -16.31
CA LEU A 250 -4.38 20.28 -15.14
C LEU A 250 -3.08 19.53 -14.91
N TYR A 251 -3.13 18.20 -14.94
CA TYR A 251 -1.94 17.36 -14.75
C TYR A 251 -0.90 17.57 -15.87
N ALA A 252 -1.34 17.60 -17.12
CA ALA A 252 -0.43 17.63 -18.27
C ALA A 252 0.17 19.02 -18.55
N THR A 253 -0.51 20.11 -18.14
CA THR A 253 -0.06 21.49 -18.43
C THR A 253 0.61 22.19 -17.27
N SER A 254 0.68 21.55 -16.10
CA SER A 254 1.44 22.09 -14.94
C SER A 254 2.95 21.99 -15.18
N GLU A 255 3.70 22.92 -14.61
CA GLU A 255 5.17 22.88 -14.65
C GLU A 255 5.71 21.69 -13.85
N SER A 256 5.05 21.37 -12.72
CA SER A 256 5.42 20.26 -11.86
C SER A 256 4.19 19.50 -11.36
N SER A 257 4.20 18.19 -11.52
CA SER A 257 3.14 17.32 -11.03
C SER A 257 3.69 16.05 -10.37
N ILE A 258 2.98 15.55 -9.36
CA ILE A 258 3.36 14.34 -8.64
C ILE A 258 2.12 13.47 -8.38
N ILE A 259 2.31 12.15 -8.44
CA ILE A 259 1.26 11.17 -8.12
C ILE A 259 1.71 10.34 -6.93
N PHE A 260 0.85 10.24 -5.93
CA PHE A 260 0.97 9.32 -4.80
C PHE A 260 -0.12 8.27 -4.88
N TRP A 261 0.28 6.99 -4.73
CA TRP A 261 -0.63 5.84 -4.77
C TRP A 261 -0.36 4.81 -3.67
#